data_81796bedcde59851df3126fa23378d2f
#
_entry.id   81796bedcde59851df3126fa23378d2f
#
_cell.length_a   1.000
_cell.length_b   1.000
_cell.length_c   1.000
_cell.angle_alpha   90.00
_cell.angle_beta   90.00
_cell.angle_gamma   90.00
#
_symmetry.space_group_name_H-M   'P 1'
#
loop_
_entity.id
_entity.type
_entity.pdbx_description
1 polymer ?
#
loop_
_entity_poly.entity_id
_entity_poly.type
_entity_poly.pdbx_seq_one_letter_code
_entity_poly.pdbx_strand_id
1 'polypeptide(L)'
;GLGDVYKRQLFGTYQIAANGVAQSIWSLAALAGVAMGPVFITVIGQCMGNGDADAAEHYFKRLTRITLLISSAWNLLIFLLTPFFMKFYALQPETKRLVIWLVLIHNVFNAAAYPFSGALSNGLRAAGDVKFTMYVSVISTIAVRLLLSWLLGIVLKMGVIGIAIAMVCDWSIRAVIFFWRQKSGKWKTFQVI
;
A
#
# COMPACT_ATOMS: atom_id res chain seq x y z
N GLY A 1 17.29 18.71 -1.98
CA GLY A 1 18.47 18.15 -1.34
C GLY A 1 19.31 17.25 -2.26
N LEU A 2 20.41 16.71 -1.75
CA LEU A 2 21.29 15.77 -2.47
C LEU A 2 20.55 14.59 -3.13
N GLY A 3 19.50 14.07 -2.46
CA GLY A 3 18.66 13.00 -3.00
C GLY A 3 17.90 13.38 -4.26
N ASP A 4 17.50 14.65 -4.40
CA ASP A 4 16.77 15.11 -5.58
C ASP A 4 17.71 15.34 -6.77
N VAL A 5 18.92 15.82 -6.50
CA VAL A 5 19.97 15.96 -7.53
C VAL A 5 20.36 14.58 -8.07
N TYR A 6 20.56 13.61 -7.19
CA TYR A 6 20.90 12.23 -7.55
C TYR A 6 19.78 11.56 -8.38
N LYS A 7 18.53 11.73 -7.99
CA LYS A 7 17.37 11.25 -8.75
C LYS A 7 17.30 11.88 -10.15
N ARG A 8 17.53 13.19 -10.27
CA ARG A 8 17.55 13.88 -11.56
C ARG A 8 18.62 13.34 -12.51
N GLN A 9 19.78 12.99 -11.98
CA GLN A 9 20.85 12.40 -12.76
C GLN A 9 20.53 10.98 -13.25
N LEU A 10 19.81 10.19 -12.42
CA LEU A 10 19.49 8.80 -12.75
C LEU A 10 18.26 8.64 -13.66
N PHE A 11 17.21 9.43 -13.47
CA PHE A 11 15.90 9.17 -14.08
C PHE A 11 15.43 10.26 -15.05
N GLY A 12 16.13 11.39 -15.13
CA GLY A 12 15.70 12.53 -15.92
C GLY A 12 14.56 13.34 -15.27
N THR A 13 14.44 14.60 -15.70
CA THR A 13 13.52 15.57 -15.08
C THR A 13 12.05 15.19 -15.28
N TYR A 14 11.70 14.64 -16.46
CA TYR A 14 10.31 14.28 -16.78
C TYR A 14 9.79 13.11 -15.95
N GLN A 15 10.64 12.13 -15.64
CA GLN A 15 10.26 10.98 -14.80
C GLN A 15 10.03 11.39 -13.36
N ILE A 16 10.81 12.33 -12.85
CA ILE A 16 10.64 12.87 -11.50
C ILE A 16 9.34 13.67 -11.39
N ALA A 17 9.07 14.52 -12.40
CA ALA A 17 7.82 15.26 -12.47
C ALA A 17 6.61 14.33 -12.55
N ALA A 18 6.66 13.30 -13.40
CA ALA A 18 5.60 12.31 -13.51
C ALA A 18 5.36 11.56 -12.20
N ASN A 19 6.43 11.13 -11.52
CA ASN A 19 6.34 10.45 -10.24
C ASN A 19 5.74 11.37 -9.15
N GLY A 20 6.11 12.64 -9.12
CA GLY A 20 5.55 13.61 -8.16
C GLY A 20 4.04 13.80 -8.34
N VAL A 21 3.57 13.97 -9.58
CA VAL A 21 2.14 14.09 -9.88
C VAL A 21 1.41 12.79 -9.58
N ALA A 22 1.93 11.65 -10.01
CA ALA A 22 1.36 10.35 -9.72
C ALA A 22 1.25 10.08 -8.21
N GLN A 23 2.26 10.49 -7.44
CA GLN A 23 2.27 10.37 -5.98
C GLN A 23 1.15 11.19 -5.33
N SER A 24 0.89 12.41 -5.83
CA SER A 24 -0.20 13.26 -5.34
C SER A 24 -1.57 12.62 -5.59
N ILE A 25 -1.80 12.11 -6.80
CA ILE A 25 -3.05 11.42 -7.16
C ILE A 25 -3.19 10.12 -6.35
N TRP A 26 -2.12 9.36 -6.23
CA TRP A 26 -2.12 8.12 -5.46
C TRP A 26 -2.38 8.36 -3.97
N SER A 27 -1.90 9.46 -3.39
CA SER A 27 -2.18 9.81 -2.00
C SER A 27 -3.68 9.98 -1.75
N LEU A 28 -4.42 10.57 -2.70
CA LEU A 28 -5.87 10.62 -2.66
C LEU A 28 -6.51 9.24 -2.78
N ALA A 29 -5.98 8.40 -3.67
CA ALA A 29 -6.47 7.03 -3.85
C ALA A 29 -6.26 6.15 -2.61
N ALA A 30 -5.21 6.38 -1.82
CA ALA A 30 -4.91 5.65 -0.61
C ALA A 30 -5.84 5.98 0.57
N LEU A 31 -6.50 7.15 0.57
CA LEU A 31 -7.28 7.64 1.72
C LEU A 31 -8.33 6.64 2.22
N ALA A 32 -9.05 5.99 1.32
CA ALA A 32 -10.10 5.03 1.71
C ALA A 32 -9.53 3.83 2.49
N GLY A 33 -8.39 3.29 2.02
CA GLY A 33 -7.72 2.19 2.71
C GLY A 33 -7.11 2.62 4.04
N VAL A 34 -6.45 3.78 4.06
CA VAL A 34 -5.81 4.34 5.26
C VAL A 34 -6.84 4.61 6.36
N ALA A 35 -8.01 5.16 6.00
CA ALA A 35 -9.09 5.44 6.95
C ALA A 35 -9.62 4.18 7.65
N MET A 36 -9.48 3.02 7.04
CA MET A 36 -9.89 1.75 7.65
C MET A 36 -8.91 1.24 8.72
N GLY A 37 -7.68 1.72 8.75
CA GLY A 37 -6.68 1.31 9.74
C GLY A 37 -7.14 1.51 11.20
N PRO A 38 -7.54 2.72 11.61
CA PRO A 38 -8.12 2.96 12.93
C PRO A 38 -9.33 2.10 13.25
N VAL A 39 -10.19 1.81 12.26
CA VAL A 39 -11.36 0.93 12.45
C VAL A 39 -10.93 -0.48 12.85
N PHE A 40 -9.93 -1.05 12.16
CA PHE A 40 -9.37 -2.34 12.54
C PHE A 40 -8.78 -2.31 13.95
N ILE A 41 -8.02 -1.26 14.29
CA ILE A 41 -7.42 -1.13 15.63
C ILE A 41 -8.50 -1.11 16.70
N THR A 42 -9.53 -0.31 16.52
CA THR A 42 -10.59 -0.16 17.51
C THR A 42 -11.40 -1.43 17.68
N VAL A 43 -11.92 -1.98 16.58
CA VAL A 43 -12.84 -3.13 16.64
C VAL A 43 -12.12 -4.39 17.11
N ILE A 44 -10.96 -4.69 16.51
CA ILE A 44 -10.20 -5.89 16.89
C ILE A 44 -9.62 -5.74 18.30
N GLY A 45 -9.12 -4.56 18.66
CA GLY A 45 -8.62 -4.29 20.00
C GLY A 45 -9.67 -4.46 21.07
N GLN A 46 -10.91 -3.99 20.85
CA GLN A 46 -12.03 -4.19 21.77
C GLN A 46 -12.40 -5.67 21.92
N CYS A 47 -12.50 -6.42 20.81
CA CYS A 47 -12.78 -7.85 20.89
C CYS A 47 -11.71 -8.60 21.68
N MET A 48 -10.45 -8.34 21.41
CA MET A 48 -9.33 -8.99 22.10
C MET A 48 -9.23 -8.56 23.57
N GLY A 49 -9.48 -7.29 23.87
CA GLY A 49 -9.52 -6.77 25.25
C GLY A 49 -10.65 -7.42 26.09
N ASN A 50 -11.74 -7.81 25.46
CA ASN A 50 -12.84 -8.57 26.09
C ASN A 50 -12.58 -10.09 26.12
N GLY A 51 -11.45 -10.57 25.60
CA GLY A 51 -11.13 -11.99 25.53
C GLY A 51 -11.91 -12.77 24.46
N ASP A 52 -12.63 -12.08 23.56
CA ASP A 52 -13.44 -12.69 22.50
C ASP A 52 -12.69 -12.77 21.17
N ALA A 53 -11.79 -13.76 21.05
CA ALA A 53 -11.01 -13.99 19.85
C ALA A 53 -11.86 -14.45 18.65
N ASP A 54 -13.01 -15.05 18.87
CA ASP A 54 -13.90 -15.51 17.81
C ASP A 54 -14.68 -14.34 17.19
N ALA A 55 -15.15 -13.38 18.02
CA ALA A 55 -15.66 -12.13 17.51
C ALA A 55 -14.60 -11.36 16.73
N ALA A 56 -13.35 -11.30 17.21
CA ALA A 56 -12.25 -10.68 16.51
C ALA A 56 -12.04 -11.33 15.12
N GLU A 57 -12.07 -12.65 15.01
CA GLU A 57 -11.95 -13.35 13.71
C GLU A 57 -13.11 -13.01 12.77
N HIS A 58 -14.33 -12.97 13.28
CA HIS A 58 -15.50 -12.56 12.51
C HIS A 58 -15.33 -11.15 11.94
N TYR A 59 -14.93 -10.20 12.78
CA TYR A 59 -14.70 -8.82 12.36
C TYR A 59 -13.51 -8.66 11.44
N PHE A 60 -12.43 -9.42 11.59
CA PHE A 60 -11.34 -9.43 10.62
C PHE A 60 -11.86 -9.73 9.21
N LYS A 61 -12.65 -10.78 9.04
CA LYS A 61 -13.20 -11.17 7.74
C LYS A 61 -14.15 -10.10 7.19
N ARG A 62 -15.01 -9.56 8.04
CA ARG A 62 -16.00 -8.54 7.66
C ARG A 62 -15.35 -7.23 7.27
N LEU A 63 -14.45 -6.71 8.11
CA LEU A 63 -13.74 -5.46 7.86
C LEU A 63 -12.84 -5.55 6.63
N THR A 64 -12.16 -6.68 6.41
CA THR A 64 -11.34 -6.88 5.21
C THR A 64 -12.19 -6.82 3.94
N ARG A 65 -13.38 -7.45 3.92
CA ARG A 65 -14.30 -7.37 2.77
C ARG A 65 -14.80 -5.95 2.53
N ILE A 66 -15.20 -5.25 3.59
CA ILE A 66 -15.65 -3.86 3.50
C ILE A 66 -14.52 -2.96 2.99
N THR A 67 -13.31 -3.12 3.52
CA THR A 67 -12.14 -2.35 3.07
C THR A 67 -11.83 -2.63 1.60
N LEU A 68 -11.90 -3.87 1.17
CA LEU A 68 -11.68 -4.25 -0.23
C LEU A 68 -12.70 -3.57 -1.16
N LEU A 69 -13.98 -3.60 -0.81
CA LEU A 69 -15.04 -2.98 -1.61
C LEU A 69 -14.89 -1.45 -1.67
N ILE A 70 -14.70 -0.80 -0.52
CA ILE A 70 -14.54 0.66 -0.44
C ILE A 70 -13.27 1.10 -1.16
N SER A 71 -12.15 0.44 -0.92
CA SER A 71 -10.89 0.76 -1.59
C SER A 71 -10.98 0.55 -3.10
N SER A 72 -11.61 -0.52 -3.57
CA SER A 72 -11.77 -0.78 -5.00
C SER A 72 -12.64 0.28 -5.67
N ALA A 73 -13.80 0.61 -5.08
CA ALA A 73 -14.68 1.65 -5.62
C ALA A 73 -14.01 3.03 -5.63
N TRP A 74 -13.31 3.39 -4.54
CA TRP A 74 -12.60 4.66 -4.43
C TRP A 74 -11.43 4.77 -5.40
N ASN A 75 -10.61 3.72 -5.52
CA ASN A 75 -9.49 3.71 -6.46
C ASN A 75 -9.95 3.77 -7.92
N LEU A 76 -11.06 3.10 -8.25
CA LEU A 76 -11.66 3.21 -9.58
C LEU A 76 -12.11 4.64 -9.86
N LEU A 77 -12.79 5.29 -8.91
CA LEU A 77 -13.21 6.68 -9.02
C LEU A 77 -12.01 7.62 -9.26
N ILE A 78 -10.96 7.50 -8.44
CA ILE A 78 -9.75 8.33 -8.57
C ILE A 78 -9.05 8.06 -9.92
N PHE A 79 -9.02 6.82 -10.38
CA PHE A 79 -8.46 6.49 -11.68
C PHE A 79 -9.25 7.16 -12.83
N LEU A 80 -10.57 7.12 -12.78
CA LEU A 80 -11.44 7.78 -13.77
C LEU A 80 -11.30 9.30 -13.73
N LEU A 81 -11.03 9.90 -12.56
CA LEU A 81 -10.80 11.32 -12.40
C LEU A 81 -9.36 11.76 -12.72
N THR A 82 -8.43 10.83 -12.91
CA THR A 82 -7.01 11.15 -13.19
C THR A 82 -6.82 12.09 -14.38
N PRO A 83 -7.51 11.94 -15.54
CA PRO A 83 -7.39 12.89 -16.65
C PRO A 83 -7.83 14.31 -16.28
N PHE A 84 -8.82 14.44 -15.39
CA PHE A 84 -9.27 15.72 -14.87
C PHE A 84 -8.21 16.37 -13.97
N PHE A 85 -7.66 15.62 -13.02
CA PHE A 85 -6.58 16.12 -12.16
C PHE A 85 -5.35 16.57 -12.96
N MET A 86 -5.00 15.85 -14.02
CA MET A 86 -3.86 16.22 -14.86
C MET A 86 -4.04 17.54 -15.63
N LYS A 87 -5.26 18.07 -15.75
CA LYS A 87 -5.48 19.39 -16.36
C LYS A 87 -4.90 20.53 -15.52
N PHE A 88 -4.77 20.33 -14.21
CA PHE A 88 -4.19 21.32 -13.30
C PHE A 88 -2.66 21.36 -13.36
N TYR A 89 -2.03 20.41 -14.05
CA TYR A 89 -0.59 20.34 -14.21
C TYR A 89 -0.21 20.60 -15.67
N ALA A 90 0.70 21.55 -15.89
CA ALA A 90 1.25 21.85 -17.22
C ALA A 90 2.29 20.77 -17.61
N LEU A 91 1.82 19.59 -17.99
CA LEU A 91 2.67 18.45 -18.31
C LEU A 91 2.80 18.24 -19.82
N GLN A 92 4.02 17.85 -20.24
CA GLN A 92 4.29 17.38 -21.60
C GLN A 92 3.55 16.04 -21.86
N PRO A 93 3.19 15.73 -23.14
CA PRO A 93 2.43 14.52 -23.48
C PRO A 93 3.09 13.21 -22.98
N GLU A 94 4.42 13.10 -23.06
CA GLU A 94 5.17 11.96 -22.56
C GLU A 94 5.04 11.79 -21.03
N THR A 95 5.13 12.90 -20.30
CA THR A 95 4.94 12.93 -18.85
C THR A 95 3.53 12.53 -18.46
N LYS A 96 2.50 13.00 -19.19
CA LYS A 96 1.11 12.60 -18.95
C LYS A 96 0.91 11.10 -19.10
N ARG A 97 1.45 10.51 -20.16
CA ARG A 97 1.37 9.06 -20.38
C ARG A 97 2.02 8.28 -19.24
N LEU A 98 3.18 8.72 -18.78
CA LEU A 98 3.89 8.10 -17.66
C LEU A 98 3.09 8.21 -16.35
N VAL A 99 2.46 9.36 -16.08
CA VAL A 99 1.58 9.55 -14.93
C VAL A 99 0.43 8.56 -14.94
N ILE A 100 -0.24 8.37 -16.08
CA ILE A 100 -1.35 7.41 -16.21
C ILE A 100 -0.90 6.00 -15.86
N TRP A 101 0.24 5.55 -16.38
CA TRP A 101 0.77 4.24 -16.06
C TRP A 101 1.13 4.08 -14.59
N LEU A 102 1.78 5.08 -13.98
CA LEU A 102 2.12 5.06 -12.57
C LEU A 102 0.87 5.03 -11.69
N VAL A 103 -0.14 5.85 -12.00
CA VAL A 103 -1.40 5.88 -11.27
C VAL A 103 -2.13 4.55 -11.42
N LEU A 104 -2.20 3.96 -12.61
CA LEU A 104 -2.83 2.67 -12.86
C LEU A 104 -2.18 1.57 -12.01
N ILE A 105 -0.84 1.47 -12.07
CA ILE A 105 -0.09 0.48 -11.29
C ILE A 105 -0.41 0.62 -9.80
N HIS A 106 -0.31 1.84 -9.26
CA HIS A 106 -0.56 2.08 -7.84
C HIS A 106 -2.02 1.82 -7.44
N ASN A 107 -2.99 2.26 -8.24
CA ASN A 107 -4.40 2.14 -7.91
C ASN A 107 -4.88 0.69 -7.94
N VAL A 108 -4.50 -0.09 -8.96
CA VAL A 108 -4.89 -1.51 -9.04
C VAL A 108 -4.40 -2.27 -7.80
N PHE A 109 -3.16 -2.06 -7.40
CA PHE A 109 -2.59 -2.75 -6.26
C PHE A 109 -3.02 -2.15 -4.92
N ASN A 110 -3.25 -0.85 -4.86
CA ASN A 110 -3.80 -0.22 -3.66
C ASN A 110 -5.21 -0.75 -3.37
N ALA A 111 -6.03 -0.94 -4.40
CA ALA A 111 -7.35 -1.55 -4.25
C ALA A 111 -7.28 -3.01 -3.78
N ALA A 112 -6.38 -3.81 -4.36
CA ALA A 112 -6.30 -5.27 -4.12
C ALA A 112 -5.42 -5.65 -2.92
N ALA A 113 -4.24 -5.04 -2.77
CA ALA A 113 -3.23 -5.46 -1.79
C ALA A 113 -3.27 -4.65 -0.49
N TYR A 114 -3.61 -3.36 -0.53
CA TYR A 114 -3.60 -2.51 0.66
C TYR A 114 -4.56 -2.97 1.77
N PRO A 115 -5.78 -3.45 1.49
CA PRO A 115 -6.65 -4.00 2.53
C PRO A 115 -5.99 -5.07 3.38
N PHE A 116 -5.11 -5.86 2.79
CA PHE A 116 -4.39 -6.94 3.47
C PHE A 116 -3.04 -6.47 4.04
N SER A 117 -2.27 -5.68 3.30
CA SER A 117 -0.95 -5.23 3.74
C SER A 117 -0.97 -4.09 4.76
N GLY A 118 -1.93 -3.18 4.64
CA GLY A 118 -2.08 -2.01 5.50
C GLY A 118 -3.15 -2.20 6.58
N ALA A 119 -4.42 -2.28 6.18
CA ALA A 119 -5.54 -2.29 7.12
C ALA A 119 -5.55 -3.57 8.00
N LEU A 120 -5.42 -4.76 7.40
CA LEU A 120 -5.37 -6.02 8.12
C LEU A 120 -4.18 -6.08 9.10
N SER A 121 -3.01 -5.54 8.72
CA SER A 121 -1.84 -5.52 9.59
C SER A 121 -2.07 -4.68 10.85
N ASN A 122 -2.85 -3.61 10.77
CA ASN A 122 -3.25 -2.83 11.95
C ASN A 122 -4.12 -3.64 12.90
N GLY A 123 -5.03 -4.46 12.37
CA GLY A 123 -5.80 -5.41 13.16
C GLY A 123 -4.94 -6.45 13.87
N LEU A 124 -3.94 -7.03 13.17
CA LEU A 124 -3.00 -7.98 13.78
C LEU A 124 -2.19 -7.32 14.92
N ARG A 125 -1.77 -6.07 14.76
CA ARG A 125 -1.09 -5.32 15.83
C ARG A 125 -2.03 -5.08 17.01
N ALA A 126 -3.28 -4.72 16.76
CA ALA A 126 -4.29 -4.53 17.80
C ALA A 126 -4.61 -5.85 18.53
N ALA A 127 -4.46 -6.99 17.86
CA ALA A 127 -4.58 -8.31 18.47
C ALA A 127 -3.31 -8.75 19.25
N GLY A 128 -2.29 -7.90 19.37
CA GLY A 128 -1.05 -8.18 20.10
C GLY A 128 0.09 -8.74 19.24
N ASP A 129 -0.13 -9.04 17.97
CA ASP A 129 0.89 -9.63 17.07
C ASP A 129 1.82 -8.55 16.46
N VAL A 130 2.35 -7.68 17.33
CA VAL A 130 3.14 -6.50 16.94
C VAL A 130 4.50 -6.89 16.36
N LYS A 131 5.22 -7.82 17.02
CA LYS A 131 6.57 -8.21 16.62
C LYS A 131 6.58 -8.82 15.21
N PHE A 132 5.64 -9.73 14.94
CA PHE A 132 5.53 -10.35 13.61
C PHE A 132 5.27 -9.32 12.51
N THR A 133 4.29 -8.45 12.71
CA THR A 133 3.94 -7.42 11.72
C THR A 133 5.08 -6.42 11.50
N MET A 134 5.84 -6.09 12.55
CA MET A 134 7.01 -5.24 12.46
C MET A 134 8.13 -5.92 11.64
N TYR A 135 8.52 -7.15 11.99
CA TYR A 135 9.58 -7.87 11.27
C TYR A 135 9.24 -8.07 9.79
N VAL A 136 8.02 -8.51 9.49
CA VAL A 136 7.58 -8.68 8.10
C VAL A 136 7.66 -7.36 7.34
N SER A 137 7.21 -6.25 7.92
CA SER A 137 7.24 -4.94 7.28
C SER A 137 8.65 -4.45 7.03
N VAL A 138 9.56 -4.57 8.00
CA VAL A 138 10.96 -4.13 7.88
C VAL A 138 11.71 -4.99 6.86
N ILE A 139 11.64 -6.32 7.00
CA ILE A 139 12.34 -7.24 6.09
C ILE A 139 11.84 -7.09 4.65
N SER A 140 10.53 -7.01 4.44
CA SER A 140 9.95 -6.82 3.12
C SER A 140 10.38 -5.49 2.49
N THR A 141 10.37 -4.39 3.27
CA THR A 141 10.84 -3.09 2.77
C THR A 141 12.30 -3.13 2.34
N ILE A 142 13.17 -3.75 3.13
CA ILE A 142 14.60 -3.81 2.83
C ILE A 142 14.87 -4.83 1.71
N ALA A 143 14.43 -6.09 1.88
CA ALA A 143 14.78 -7.17 0.97
C ALA A 143 14.02 -7.10 -0.36
N VAL A 144 12.74 -6.71 -0.35
CA VAL A 144 11.94 -6.67 -1.58
C VAL A 144 11.99 -5.29 -2.21
N ARG A 145 11.54 -4.27 -1.48
CA ARG A 145 11.37 -2.93 -2.06
C ARG A 145 12.68 -2.30 -2.50
N LEU A 146 13.73 -2.31 -1.64
CA LEU A 146 15.00 -1.68 -1.99
C LEU A 146 15.74 -2.48 -3.07
N LEU A 147 15.84 -3.80 -2.93
CA LEU A 147 16.55 -4.63 -3.93
C LEU A 147 15.85 -4.61 -5.29
N LEU A 148 14.52 -4.76 -5.33
CA LEU A 148 13.78 -4.70 -6.59
C LEU A 148 13.79 -3.30 -7.19
N SER A 149 13.73 -2.23 -6.40
CA SER A 149 13.83 -0.86 -6.91
C SER A 149 15.19 -0.62 -7.56
N TRP A 150 16.26 -1.11 -6.96
CA TRP A 150 17.59 -1.05 -7.55
C TRP A 150 17.69 -1.87 -8.84
N LEU A 151 17.23 -3.13 -8.80
CA LEU A 151 17.29 -4.02 -9.95
C LEU A 151 16.42 -3.51 -11.11
N LEU A 152 15.14 -3.24 -10.88
CA LEU A 152 14.20 -2.83 -11.92
C LEU A 152 14.43 -1.38 -12.34
N GLY A 153 14.65 -0.47 -11.40
CA GLY A 153 14.78 0.94 -11.69
C GLY A 153 16.12 1.31 -12.34
N ILE A 154 17.21 0.75 -11.86
CA ILE A 154 18.57 1.13 -12.27
C ILE A 154 19.17 0.09 -13.23
N VAL A 155 19.26 -1.19 -12.84
CA VAL A 155 19.94 -2.22 -13.65
C VAL A 155 19.18 -2.50 -14.94
N LEU A 156 17.86 -2.71 -14.87
CA LEU A 156 17.00 -2.93 -16.03
C LEU A 156 16.53 -1.63 -16.69
N LYS A 157 16.97 -0.48 -16.20
CA LYS A 157 16.69 0.85 -16.76
C LYS A 157 15.19 1.17 -16.93
N MET A 158 14.32 0.58 -16.10
CA MET A 158 12.88 0.84 -16.14
C MET A 158 12.49 2.19 -15.51
N GLY A 159 13.45 2.87 -14.87
CA GLY A 159 13.22 4.17 -14.24
C GLY A 159 12.17 4.11 -13.12
N VAL A 160 11.31 5.12 -13.06
CA VAL A 160 10.28 5.23 -12.01
C VAL A 160 9.21 4.15 -12.09
N ILE A 161 8.96 3.56 -13.26
CA ILE A 161 8.04 2.42 -13.40
C ILE A 161 8.60 1.21 -12.66
N GLY A 162 9.90 0.94 -12.77
CA GLY A 162 10.55 -0.14 -12.03
C GLY A 162 10.43 0.03 -10.52
N ILE A 163 10.56 1.25 -10.02
CA ILE A 163 10.36 1.57 -8.60
C ILE A 163 8.90 1.34 -8.18
N ALA A 164 7.93 1.75 -9.00
CA ALA A 164 6.52 1.53 -8.74
C ALA A 164 6.18 0.03 -8.67
N ILE A 165 6.71 -0.77 -9.58
CA ILE A 165 6.54 -2.23 -9.57
C ILE A 165 7.16 -2.84 -8.31
N ALA A 166 8.35 -2.40 -7.90
CA ALA A 166 8.98 -2.86 -6.67
C ALA A 166 8.14 -2.57 -5.41
N MET A 167 7.52 -1.38 -5.33
CA MET A 167 6.61 -1.04 -4.25
C MET A 167 5.38 -1.95 -4.22
N VAL A 168 4.84 -2.24 -5.39
CA VAL A 168 3.69 -3.12 -5.54
C VAL A 168 4.03 -4.55 -5.15
N CYS A 169 5.19 -5.06 -5.54
CA CYS A 169 5.67 -6.38 -5.13
C CYS A 169 5.82 -6.47 -3.61
N ASP A 170 6.42 -5.45 -2.98
CA ASP A 170 6.53 -5.37 -1.52
C ASP A 170 5.16 -5.44 -0.83
N TRP A 171 4.20 -4.64 -1.27
CA TRP A 171 2.85 -4.66 -0.70
C TRP A 171 2.12 -5.97 -0.94
N SER A 172 2.27 -6.58 -2.11
CA SER A 172 1.65 -7.86 -2.44
C SER A 172 2.20 -8.99 -1.58
N ILE A 173 3.50 -9.04 -1.37
CA ILE A 173 4.14 -10.03 -0.49
C ILE A 173 3.65 -9.86 0.94
N ARG A 174 3.62 -8.62 1.45
CA ARG A 174 3.06 -8.35 2.80
C ARG A 174 1.60 -8.73 2.90
N ALA A 175 0.79 -8.44 1.87
CA ALA A 175 -0.62 -8.80 1.83
C ALA A 175 -0.82 -10.31 1.98
N VAL A 176 -0.05 -11.11 1.24
CA VAL A 176 -0.11 -12.58 1.31
C VAL A 176 0.31 -13.08 2.69
N ILE A 177 1.42 -12.57 3.22
CA ILE A 177 1.95 -12.99 4.53
C ILE A 177 0.96 -12.65 5.66
N PHE A 178 0.40 -11.44 5.68
CA PHE A 178 -0.55 -11.02 6.72
C PHE A 178 -1.89 -11.74 6.59
N PHE A 179 -2.38 -11.97 5.37
CA PHE A 179 -3.56 -12.77 5.15
C PHE A 179 -3.38 -14.21 5.66
N TRP A 180 -2.24 -14.82 5.33
CA TRP A 180 -1.92 -16.16 5.84
C TRP A 180 -1.79 -16.17 7.38
N ARG A 181 -1.15 -15.15 7.97
CA ARG A 181 -1.03 -15.01 9.43
C ARG A 181 -2.41 -14.91 10.08
N GLN A 182 -3.30 -14.08 9.54
CA GLN A 182 -4.67 -13.95 10.03
C GLN A 182 -5.42 -15.28 9.94
N LYS A 183 -5.31 -15.98 8.80
CA LYS A 183 -5.98 -17.27 8.59
C LYS A 183 -5.44 -18.39 9.47
N SER A 184 -4.16 -18.37 9.84
CA SER A 184 -3.54 -19.37 10.71
C SER A 184 -4.03 -19.34 12.15
N GLY A 185 -4.69 -18.28 12.59
CA GLY A 185 -5.20 -18.12 13.96
C GLY A 185 -4.12 -17.88 15.02
N LYS A 186 -2.83 -17.84 14.67
CA LYS A 186 -1.72 -17.69 15.64
C LYS A 186 -1.80 -16.39 16.44
N TRP A 187 -2.42 -15.36 15.91
CA TRP A 187 -2.67 -14.07 16.58
C TRP A 187 -3.66 -14.18 17.76
N LYS A 188 -4.50 -15.23 17.82
CA LYS A 188 -5.47 -15.46 18.90
C LYS A 188 -4.83 -15.80 20.25
N THR A 189 -3.56 -16.22 20.24
CA THR A 189 -2.84 -16.64 21.46
C THR A 189 -2.20 -15.47 22.20
N PHE A 190 -2.23 -14.27 21.64
CA PHE A 190 -1.65 -13.09 22.29
C PHE A 190 -2.67 -12.46 23.24
N GLN A 191 -2.19 -12.09 24.43
CA GLN A 191 -2.98 -11.30 25.38
C GLN A 191 -2.72 -9.81 25.11
N VAL A 192 -3.78 -9.06 24.97
CA VAL A 192 -3.73 -7.59 24.90
C VAL A 192 -3.87 -7.09 26.36
N ILE A 193 -2.80 -6.45 26.84
CA ILE A 193 -2.77 -5.85 28.19
C ILE A 193 -3.47 -4.52 28.14
#